data_8128d26a5c62d455f5fffaabdc990168
#
_entry.id   8128d26a5c62d455f5fffaabdc990168
#
_cell.length_a   1.000
_cell.length_b   1.000
_cell.length_c   1.000
_cell.angle_alpha   90.00
_cell.angle_beta   90.00
_cell.angle_gamma   90.00
#
_symmetry.space_group_name_H-M   'P 1'
#
loop_
_entity.id
_entity.type
_entity.pdbx_description
1 polymer ?
#
loop_
_entity_poly.entity_id
_entity_poly.type
_entity_poly.pdbx_seq_one_letter_code
_entity_poly.pdbx_strand_id
1 'polypeptide(L)'
;MAKEITGYLKLQIKGGQANPAPPVGPALGQRGINIMEFCKAFNEKTKEFMGQPVPVVITIYKDKKFDFIIKTPPASYLIKEAMKLKSGSKEPGRVSVGTITKEQLKKIAEAKMKDLNAFDIEQAIKIIAGSARSMGIQVVE
;
A
#
# COMPACT_ATOMS: atom_id res chain seq x y z
N MET A 1 -4.37 -21.11 -22.53
CA MET A 1 -3.17 -20.41 -23.04
C MET A 1 -2.82 -19.23 -22.16
N ALA A 2 -1.53 -19.05 -21.90
CA ALA A 2 -1.08 -17.89 -21.15
C ALA A 2 -1.26 -16.62 -21.99
N LYS A 3 -1.90 -15.61 -21.43
CA LYS A 3 -2.05 -14.31 -22.09
C LYS A 3 -0.71 -13.57 -22.08
N GLU A 4 -0.42 -12.92 -23.18
CA GLU A 4 0.80 -12.12 -23.27
C GLU A 4 0.68 -10.85 -22.46
N ILE A 5 1.59 -10.67 -21.50
CA ILE A 5 1.60 -9.51 -20.60
C ILE A 5 2.34 -8.36 -21.29
N THR A 6 1.66 -7.21 -21.44
CA THR A 6 2.28 -6.01 -22.00
C THR A 6 2.95 -5.15 -20.93
N GLY A 7 2.51 -5.23 -19.70
CA GLY A 7 3.13 -4.45 -18.64
C GLY A 7 2.40 -4.57 -17.32
N TYR A 8 2.96 -3.88 -16.33
CA TYR A 8 2.41 -3.80 -14.99
C TYR A 8 2.23 -2.34 -14.60
N LEU A 9 1.21 -2.07 -13.80
CA LEU A 9 0.95 -0.75 -13.26
C LEU A 9 0.68 -0.88 -11.76
N LYS A 10 1.37 -0.05 -10.97
CA LYS A 10 1.18 -0.03 -9.52
C LYS A 10 0.59 1.29 -9.11
N LEU A 11 -0.49 1.26 -8.34
CA LEU A 11 -1.18 2.44 -7.86
C LEU A 11 -1.54 2.30 -6.39
N GLN A 12 -1.69 3.43 -5.72
CA GLN A 12 -2.29 3.50 -4.38
C GLN A 12 -3.59 4.29 -4.49
N ILE A 13 -4.69 3.63 -4.15
CA ILE A 13 -6.03 4.21 -4.27
C ILE A 13 -6.75 3.97 -2.95
N LYS A 14 -7.51 4.95 -2.49
CA LYS A 14 -8.33 4.78 -1.29
C LYS A 14 -9.41 3.73 -1.53
N GLY A 15 -9.54 2.78 -0.59
CA GLY A 15 -10.49 1.69 -0.70
C GLY A 15 -11.92 2.21 -0.86
N GLY A 16 -12.65 1.63 -1.81
CA GLY A 16 -14.01 2.03 -2.11
C GLY A 16 -14.19 3.37 -2.78
N GLN A 17 -13.11 4.08 -3.08
CA GLN A 17 -13.15 5.44 -3.63
C GLN A 17 -12.43 5.58 -4.98
N ALA A 18 -12.24 4.48 -5.70
CA ALA A 18 -11.66 4.55 -7.04
C ALA A 18 -12.64 5.27 -8.00
N ASN A 19 -12.13 6.22 -8.74
CA ASN A 19 -12.91 6.97 -9.72
C ASN A 19 -12.03 7.36 -10.91
N PRO A 20 -12.62 7.84 -12.03
CA PRO A 20 -11.83 8.21 -13.22
C PRO A 20 -10.95 9.46 -13.04
N ALA A 21 -11.07 10.16 -11.94
CA ALA A 21 -10.24 11.34 -11.66
C ALA A 21 -8.79 10.94 -11.38
N PRO A 22 -7.79 11.86 -11.56
CA PRO A 22 -6.41 11.55 -11.20
C PRO A 22 -6.28 11.00 -9.76
N PRO A 23 -5.37 10.06 -9.50
CA PRO A 23 -4.35 9.53 -10.42
C PRO A 23 -4.79 8.32 -11.27
N VAL A 24 -6.01 7.81 -11.07
CA VAL A 24 -6.46 6.56 -11.70
C VAL A 24 -6.70 6.73 -13.21
N GLY A 25 -7.45 7.75 -13.59
CA GLY A 25 -7.84 7.97 -14.98
C GLY A 25 -6.66 8.07 -15.94
N PRO A 26 -5.74 9.03 -15.74
CA PRO A 26 -4.57 9.17 -16.60
C PRO A 26 -3.69 7.93 -16.66
N ALA A 27 -3.45 7.27 -15.52
CA ALA A 27 -2.59 6.08 -15.44
C ALA A 27 -3.15 4.92 -16.26
N LEU A 28 -4.44 4.66 -16.13
CA LEU A 28 -5.12 3.58 -16.86
C LEU A 28 -5.38 3.94 -18.32
N GLY A 29 -5.70 5.20 -18.58
CA GLY A 29 -5.98 5.70 -19.91
C GLY A 29 -4.80 5.55 -20.86
N GLN A 30 -3.59 5.81 -20.37
CA GLN A 30 -2.35 5.62 -21.14
C GLN A 30 -2.12 4.18 -21.55
N ARG A 31 -2.67 3.25 -20.80
CA ARG A 31 -2.53 1.82 -21.06
C ARG A 31 -3.70 1.23 -21.85
N GLY A 32 -4.72 2.02 -22.15
CA GLY A 32 -5.87 1.60 -22.91
C GLY A 32 -6.84 0.68 -22.16
N ILE A 33 -6.84 0.74 -20.84
CA ILE A 33 -7.71 -0.08 -19.99
C ILE A 33 -9.04 0.65 -19.76
N ASN A 34 -10.12 -0.12 -19.65
CA ASN A 34 -11.43 0.43 -19.29
C ASN A 34 -11.44 0.89 -17.82
N ILE A 35 -11.38 2.20 -17.63
CA ILE A 35 -11.28 2.83 -16.31
C ILE A 35 -12.49 2.50 -15.43
N MET A 36 -13.69 2.57 -16.00
CA MET A 36 -14.93 2.34 -15.25
C MET A 36 -15.04 0.92 -14.73
N GLU A 37 -14.66 -0.05 -15.57
CA GLU A 37 -14.64 -1.45 -15.19
C GLU A 37 -13.67 -1.71 -14.04
N PHE A 38 -12.47 -1.14 -14.13
CA PHE A 38 -11.47 -1.23 -13.07
C PHE A 38 -11.99 -0.62 -11.75
N CYS A 39 -12.53 0.59 -11.81
CA CYS A 39 -13.02 1.28 -10.62
C CYS A 39 -14.13 0.47 -9.93
N LYS A 40 -15.05 -0.09 -10.70
CA LYS A 40 -16.13 -0.90 -10.18
C LYS A 40 -15.61 -2.14 -9.46
N ALA A 41 -14.73 -2.90 -10.12
CA ALA A 41 -14.15 -4.12 -9.55
C ALA A 41 -13.29 -3.83 -8.33
N PHE A 42 -12.50 -2.76 -8.38
CA PHE A 42 -11.67 -2.33 -7.26
C PHE A 42 -12.51 -1.95 -6.04
N ASN A 43 -13.55 -1.14 -6.26
CA ASN A 43 -14.43 -0.70 -5.17
C ASN A 43 -15.13 -1.89 -4.49
N GLU A 44 -15.54 -2.88 -5.26
CA GLU A 44 -16.15 -4.11 -4.72
C GLU A 44 -15.17 -4.88 -3.83
N LYS A 45 -13.94 -5.04 -4.30
CA LYS A 45 -12.91 -5.81 -3.56
C LYS A 45 -12.36 -5.07 -2.34
N THR A 46 -12.45 -3.75 -2.32
CA THR A 46 -11.89 -2.93 -1.24
C THR A 46 -12.92 -2.42 -0.25
N LYS A 47 -14.11 -2.98 -0.22
CA LYS A 47 -15.14 -2.60 0.75
C LYS A 47 -14.66 -2.68 2.20
N GLU A 48 -13.82 -3.66 2.50
CA GLU A 48 -13.25 -3.86 3.83
C GLU A 48 -12.22 -2.79 4.21
N PHE A 49 -11.65 -2.11 3.22
CA PHE A 49 -10.59 -1.11 3.41
C PHE A 49 -11.07 0.31 3.09
N MET A 50 -12.35 0.58 3.29
CA MET A 50 -12.92 1.91 3.01
C MET A 50 -12.13 3.02 3.69
N GLY A 51 -11.74 4.02 2.89
CA GLY A 51 -11.00 5.18 3.39
C GLY A 51 -9.52 4.97 3.64
N GLN A 52 -9.01 3.72 3.56
CA GLN A 52 -7.59 3.43 3.72
C GLN A 52 -6.91 3.37 2.36
N PRO A 53 -5.67 3.86 2.22
CA PRO A 53 -4.93 3.70 0.97
C PRO A 53 -4.61 2.23 0.75
N VAL A 54 -5.01 1.71 -0.41
CA VAL A 54 -4.82 0.31 -0.79
C VAL A 54 -3.89 0.27 -1.99
N PRO A 55 -2.70 -0.37 -1.87
CA PRO A 55 -1.84 -0.59 -3.03
C PRO A 55 -2.46 -1.64 -3.94
N VAL A 56 -2.42 -1.39 -5.23
CA VAL A 56 -2.92 -2.33 -6.23
C VAL A 56 -1.85 -2.51 -7.31
N VAL A 57 -1.64 -3.77 -7.69
CA VAL A 57 -0.76 -4.12 -8.80
C VAL A 57 -1.64 -4.62 -9.93
N ILE A 58 -1.63 -3.92 -11.05
CA ILE A 58 -2.44 -4.23 -12.22
C ILE A 58 -1.55 -4.88 -13.27
N THR A 59 -1.93 -6.06 -13.73
CA THR A 59 -1.28 -6.75 -14.83
C THR A 59 -2.06 -6.48 -16.10
N ILE A 60 -1.41 -5.97 -17.13
CA ILE A 60 -2.02 -5.56 -18.38
C ILE A 60 -1.64 -6.57 -19.46
N TYR A 61 -2.64 -7.06 -20.17
CA TYR A 61 -2.48 -8.02 -21.25
C TYR A 61 -2.59 -7.35 -22.62
N LYS A 62 -2.05 -8.01 -23.64
CA LYS A 62 -2.02 -7.50 -25.01
C LYS A 62 -3.41 -7.26 -25.60
N ASP A 63 -4.41 -8.02 -25.17
CA ASP A 63 -5.81 -7.89 -25.61
C ASP A 63 -6.58 -6.78 -24.90
N LYS A 64 -5.89 -5.87 -24.19
CA LYS A 64 -6.43 -4.77 -23.40
C LYS A 64 -7.25 -5.23 -22.18
N LYS A 65 -7.12 -6.50 -21.81
CA LYS A 65 -7.67 -7.01 -20.57
C LYS A 65 -6.68 -6.79 -19.43
N PHE A 66 -7.17 -6.84 -18.21
CA PHE A 66 -6.35 -6.63 -17.04
C PHE A 66 -6.77 -7.55 -15.89
N ASP A 67 -5.80 -7.88 -15.06
CA ASP A 67 -6.04 -8.46 -13.75
C ASP A 67 -5.38 -7.58 -12.71
N PHE A 68 -5.86 -7.61 -11.49
CA PHE A 68 -5.25 -6.82 -10.42
C PHE A 68 -5.24 -7.58 -9.11
N ILE A 69 -4.22 -7.28 -8.31
CA ILE A 69 -4.04 -7.85 -6.97
C ILE A 69 -4.03 -6.69 -5.98
N ILE A 70 -4.83 -6.83 -4.93
CA ILE A 70 -4.90 -5.86 -3.84
C ILE A 70 -3.98 -6.32 -2.72
N LYS A 71 -3.13 -5.41 -2.26
CA LYS A 71 -2.23 -5.67 -1.13
C LYS A 71 -2.74 -4.97 0.12
N THR A 72 -2.15 -5.28 1.27
CA THR A 72 -2.47 -4.60 2.52
C THR A 72 -2.04 -3.13 2.47
N PRO A 73 -2.63 -2.25 3.30
CA PRO A 73 -2.23 -0.85 3.33
C PRO A 73 -0.73 -0.67 3.50
N PRO A 74 -0.14 0.42 2.98
CA PRO A 74 1.32 0.63 3.08
C PRO A 74 1.78 0.67 4.54
N ALA A 75 2.99 0.19 4.80
CA ALA A 75 3.58 0.20 6.14
C ALA A 75 3.63 1.63 6.71
N SER A 76 3.96 2.61 5.89
CA SER A 76 3.99 4.01 6.30
C SER A 76 2.64 4.51 6.78
N TYR A 77 1.56 4.12 6.11
CA TYR A 77 0.20 4.47 6.54
C TYR A 77 -0.14 3.84 7.90
N LEU A 78 0.15 2.56 8.07
CA LEU A 78 -0.12 1.84 9.31
C LEU A 78 0.67 2.43 10.49
N ILE A 79 1.92 2.82 10.24
CA ILE A 79 2.75 3.46 11.26
C ILE A 79 2.17 4.82 11.64
N LYS A 80 1.79 5.64 10.67
CA LYS A 80 1.19 6.95 10.92
C LYS A 80 -0.12 6.82 11.69
N GLU A 81 -0.94 5.85 11.35
CA GLU A 81 -2.21 5.60 12.04
C GLU A 81 -1.97 5.18 13.50
N ALA A 82 -1.02 4.26 13.73
CA ALA A 82 -0.69 3.80 15.08
C ALA A 82 -0.13 4.94 15.95
N MET A 83 0.61 5.85 15.35
CA MET A 83 1.20 7.01 16.02
C MET A 83 0.30 8.23 16.04
N LYS A 84 -0.83 8.20 15.33
CA LYS A 84 -1.75 9.33 15.14
C LYS A 84 -1.05 10.56 14.53
N LEU A 85 -0.13 10.32 13.61
CA LEU A 85 0.60 11.36 12.90
C LEU A 85 -0.02 11.65 11.54
N LYS A 86 0.01 12.91 11.12
CA LYS A 86 -0.43 13.31 9.78
C LYS A 86 0.66 13.03 8.73
N SER A 87 1.90 13.23 9.10
CA SER A 87 3.04 13.00 8.22
C SER A 87 4.28 12.61 9.01
N GLY A 88 5.26 12.04 8.33
CA GLY A 88 6.54 11.75 8.92
C GLY A 88 7.41 13.01 9.08
N SER A 89 8.67 12.82 9.51
CA SER A 89 9.62 13.91 9.67
C SER A 89 10.02 14.51 8.31
N LYS A 90 10.22 15.81 8.29
CA LYS A 90 10.80 16.52 7.13
C LYS A 90 12.27 16.18 6.96
N GLU A 91 12.96 15.91 8.07
CA GLU A 91 14.38 15.57 8.11
C GLU A 91 14.59 14.26 8.89
N PRO A 92 14.25 13.10 8.28
CA PRO A 92 14.44 11.82 8.97
C PRO A 92 15.91 11.58 9.32
N GLY A 93 16.15 11.08 10.53
CA GLY A 93 17.50 10.87 11.04
C GLY A 93 18.06 12.06 11.81
N ARG A 94 17.49 13.25 11.65
CA ARG A 94 17.87 14.46 12.40
C ARG A 94 16.79 14.87 13.40
N VAL A 95 15.56 14.93 12.91
CA VAL A 95 14.40 15.33 13.72
C VAL A 95 13.48 14.15 13.89
N SER A 96 13.25 13.74 15.15
CA SER A 96 12.28 12.69 15.48
C SER A 96 10.90 13.29 15.71
N VAL A 97 9.88 12.70 15.08
CA VAL A 97 8.49 13.14 15.27
C VAL A 97 7.72 12.29 16.29
N GLY A 98 8.36 11.24 16.82
CA GLY A 98 7.73 10.38 17.82
C GLY A 98 8.53 9.13 18.09
N THR A 99 8.00 8.29 18.95
CA THR A 99 8.58 6.99 19.26
C THR A 99 7.52 5.90 19.07
N ILE A 100 7.95 4.72 18.63
CA ILE A 100 7.07 3.57 18.46
C ILE A 100 7.61 2.41 19.27
N THR A 101 6.72 1.69 19.95
CA THR A 101 7.11 0.54 20.76
C THR A 101 7.13 -0.74 19.93
N LYS A 102 7.86 -1.73 20.42
CA LYS A 102 7.93 -3.05 19.79
C LYS A 102 6.56 -3.71 19.65
N GLU A 103 5.67 -3.50 20.63
CA GLU A 103 4.31 -4.04 20.59
C GLU A 103 3.50 -3.44 19.44
N GLN A 104 3.61 -2.13 19.22
CA GLN A 104 2.94 -1.46 18.11
C GLN A 104 3.48 -1.97 16.77
N LEU A 105 4.80 -2.14 16.67
CA LEU A 105 5.43 -2.73 15.48
C LEU A 105 4.94 -4.14 15.21
N LYS A 106 4.78 -4.93 16.26
CA LYS A 106 4.28 -6.31 16.15
C LYS A 106 2.88 -6.35 15.57
N LYS A 107 1.98 -5.48 16.03
CA LYS A 107 0.61 -5.37 15.50
C LYS A 107 0.61 -5.02 14.02
N ILE A 108 1.43 -4.07 13.62
CA ILE A 108 1.57 -3.67 12.21
C ILE A 108 2.13 -4.83 11.38
N ALA A 109 3.16 -5.50 11.89
CA ALA A 109 3.77 -6.63 11.22
C ALA A 109 2.79 -7.78 11.02
N GLU A 110 1.97 -8.10 12.02
CA GLU A 110 0.94 -9.14 11.92
C GLU A 110 -0.08 -8.81 10.84
N ALA A 111 -0.54 -7.56 10.79
CA ALA A 111 -1.49 -7.12 9.79
C ALA A 111 -0.94 -7.20 8.36
N LYS A 112 0.37 -7.01 8.20
CA LYS A 112 1.02 -6.96 6.89
C LYS A 112 1.81 -8.24 6.54
N MET A 113 1.80 -9.25 7.41
CA MET A 113 2.64 -10.44 7.26
C MET A 113 2.48 -11.15 5.92
N LYS A 114 1.28 -11.20 5.39
CA LYS A 114 0.99 -11.85 4.10
C LYS A 114 1.67 -11.17 2.90
N ASP A 115 2.02 -9.89 3.03
CA ASP A 115 2.68 -9.12 1.96
C ASP A 115 4.18 -8.95 2.19
N LEU A 116 4.68 -9.34 3.36
CA LEU A 116 6.08 -9.18 3.72
C LEU A 116 6.90 -10.41 3.33
N ASN A 117 8.14 -10.16 2.95
CA ASN A 117 9.12 -11.22 2.67
C ASN A 117 9.85 -11.61 3.96
N ALA A 118 9.09 -12.05 4.95
CA ALA A 118 9.62 -12.45 6.26
C ALA A 118 9.11 -13.84 6.62
N PHE A 119 9.97 -14.64 7.22
CA PHE A 119 9.62 -16.01 7.61
C PHE A 119 8.96 -16.07 8.98
N ASP A 120 9.24 -15.12 9.85
CA ASP A 120 8.65 -15.06 11.19
C ASP A 120 8.31 -13.61 11.57
N ILE A 121 7.61 -13.48 12.69
CA ILE A 121 7.12 -12.16 13.13
C ILE A 121 8.28 -11.24 13.59
N GLU A 122 9.36 -11.80 14.12
CA GLU A 122 10.51 -10.99 14.56
C GLU A 122 11.18 -10.31 13.38
N GLN A 123 11.33 -11.04 12.27
CA GLN A 123 11.89 -10.46 11.04
C GLN A 123 10.95 -9.42 10.45
N ALA A 124 9.65 -9.67 10.48
CA ALA A 124 8.65 -8.71 10.05
C ALA A 124 8.72 -7.41 10.87
N ILE A 125 8.90 -7.53 12.18
CA ILE A 125 9.08 -6.38 13.06
C ILE A 125 10.30 -5.55 12.66
N LYS A 126 11.42 -6.20 12.32
CA LYS A 126 12.63 -5.52 11.86
C LYS A 126 12.40 -4.73 10.57
N ILE A 127 11.65 -5.30 9.63
CA ILE A 127 11.31 -4.64 8.36
C ILE A 127 10.49 -3.37 8.64
N ILE A 128 9.46 -3.49 9.46
CA ILE A 128 8.61 -2.35 9.81
C ILE A 128 9.38 -1.29 10.62
N ALA A 129 10.27 -1.74 11.51
CA ALA A 129 11.12 -0.82 12.28
C ALA A 129 12.02 0.03 11.37
N GLY A 130 12.58 -0.58 10.33
CA GLY A 130 13.37 0.14 9.33
C GLY A 130 12.55 1.21 8.62
N SER A 131 11.30 0.89 8.25
CA SER A 131 10.39 1.86 7.64
C SER A 131 10.07 3.00 8.60
N ALA A 132 9.86 2.72 9.88
CA ALA A 132 9.59 3.73 10.90
C ALA A 132 10.79 4.68 11.06
N ARG A 133 12.01 4.14 11.10
CA ARG A 133 13.23 4.96 11.18
C ARG A 133 13.38 5.88 9.98
N SER A 134 13.05 5.40 8.79
CA SER A 134 13.10 6.22 7.56
C SER A 134 12.08 7.35 7.57
N MET A 135 11.04 7.25 8.40
CA MET A 135 10.04 8.29 8.58
C MET A 135 10.40 9.28 9.71
N GLY A 136 11.52 9.10 10.37
CA GLY A 136 11.93 9.93 11.49
C GLY A 136 11.28 9.54 12.81
N ILE A 137 10.90 8.27 12.97
CA ILE A 137 10.31 7.75 14.20
C ILE A 137 11.34 6.89 14.90
N GLN A 138 11.54 7.12 16.20
CA GLN A 138 12.44 6.30 17.01
C GLN A 138 11.75 5.00 17.42
N VAL A 139 12.49 3.90 17.32
CA VAL A 139 12.01 2.60 17.73
C VAL A 139 12.54 2.30 19.12
N VAL A 140 11.64 2.03 20.08
CA VAL A 140 11.99 1.66 21.46
C VAL A 140 11.48 0.27 21.76
N GLU A 141 12.19 -0.44 22.59
CA GLU A 141 11.83 -1.80 23.04
C GLU A 141 10.75 -1.80 24.12
#